data_9342beb8e08cf9950506881ddc9d5503
#
_entry.id   9342beb8e08cf9950506881ddc9d5503
#
_cell.length_a   1.000
_cell.length_b   1.000
_cell.length_c   1.000
_cell.angle_alpha   90.00
_cell.angle_beta   90.00
_cell.angle_gamma   90.00
#
_symmetry.space_group_name_H-M   'P 1'
#
loop_
_entity.id
_entity.type
_entity.pdbx_description
1 polymer ?
#
loop_
_entity_poly.entity_id
_entity_poly.type
_entity_poly.pdbx_seq_one_letter_code
_entity_poly.pdbx_strand_id
1 'polypeptide(L)'
;MLRKFLMTSATALAALGIAAPVVAQDGPLRIEITDGVVEPMPFAIARFHDEGGAGDYLNQVQSLIAADLTGTGLFREIPASAHIARPESFDAPVSYDDWKAINAQALITGAGRVEGGKVVVKFRLFDVFAGQPLGDGMQFDASTGNWRRAAHKAADQVYARLTGEGPYFDSRVAFVQERGPKDNRLKRIGIMDYDGANVKYLTDDSALVLKPRFSPDGSKILYTSYATGFPQAMVLDVNTLSSRALSAAQQGTMSFSPRFSPDGRWIVYSLEKNGNTDIYQMDAASGAQRP
;
A
#
# COMPACT_ATOMS: atom_id res chain seq x y z
N MET A 1 3.61 13.06 94.78
CA MET A 1 3.98 13.80 93.58
C MET A 1 4.38 12.79 92.50
N LEU A 2 3.47 12.57 91.50
CA LEU A 2 3.52 11.47 90.58
C LEU A 2 4.19 11.93 89.27
N ARG A 3 5.29 11.31 88.87
CA ARG A 3 5.91 11.47 87.55
C ARG A 3 5.44 10.34 86.66
N LYS A 4 4.68 10.73 85.60
CA LYS A 4 4.25 9.82 84.57
C LYS A 4 5.37 9.65 83.52
N PHE A 5 5.77 8.41 83.25
CA PHE A 5 6.58 8.02 82.10
C PHE A 5 5.70 7.82 80.90
N LEU A 6 5.96 8.53 79.82
CA LEU A 6 5.38 8.26 78.52
C LEU A 6 6.35 7.34 77.73
N MET A 7 5.91 6.13 77.44
CA MET A 7 6.54 5.23 76.47
C MET A 7 6.01 5.58 75.09
N THR A 8 6.86 6.03 74.18
CA THR A 8 6.57 6.19 72.75
C THR A 8 6.92 4.89 72.05
N SER A 9 5.88 4.18 71.56
CA SER A 9 6.01 3.02 70.64
C SER A 9 6.20 3.49 69.23
N ALA A 10 7.35 3.23 68.64
CA ALA A 10 7.58 3.44 67.20
C ALA A 10 7.06 2.23 66.42
N THR A 11 5.97 2.44 65.64
CA THR A 11 5.42 1.44 64.73
C THR A 11 6.16 1.55 63.42
N ALA A 12 6.97 0.55 63.07
CA ALA A 12 7.60 0.42 61.74
C ALA A 12 6.55 -0.08 60.74
N LEU A 13 6.18 0.74 59.78
CA LEU A 13 5.32 0.38 58.68
C LEU A 13 6.17 -0.25 57.60
N ALA A 14 6.11 -1.58 57.46
CA ALA A 14 6.72 -2.30 56.34
C ALA A 14 5.85 -2.09 55.07
N ALA A 15 6.34 -1.31 54.10
CA ALA A 15 5.74 -1.19 52.80
C ALA A 15 6.02 -2.47 51.98
N LEU A 16 5.04 -3.37 51.95
CA LEU A 16 5.03 -4.44 50.92
C LEU A 16 4.75 -3.80 49.56
N GLY A 17 5.79 -3.70 48.72
CA GLY A 17 5.64 -3.38 47.33
C GLY A 17 4.92 -4.53 46.62
N ILE A 18 3.65 -4.31 46.24
CA ILE A 18 2.92 -5.21 45.33
C ILE A 18 3.52 -4.99 43.95
N ALA A 19 4.40 -5.93 43.53
CA ALA A 19 4.77 -6.00 42.11
C ALA A 19 3.51 -6.38 41.30
N ALA A 20 2.96 -5.42 40.57
CA ALA A 20 1.92 -5.72 39.61
C ALA A 20 2.50 -6.68 38.54
N PRO A 21 1.82 -7.76 38.18
CA PRO A 21 2.27 -8.60 37.12
C PRO A 21 2.29 -7.76 35.82
N VAL A 22 3.44 -7.70 35.18
CA VAL A 22 3.54 -7.23 33.79
C VAL A 22 2.72 -8.23 32.95
N VAL A 23 1.51 -7.84 32.56
CA VAL A 23 0.70 -8.60 31.61
C VAL A 23 1.47 -8.54 30.29
N ALA A 24 2.07 -9.66 29.90
CA ALA A 24 2.57 -9.81 28.53
C ALA A 24 1.38 -9.58 27.60
N GLN A 25 1.51 -8.63 26.68
CA GLN A 25 0.50 -8.39 25.64
C GLN A 25 0.47 -9.61 24.72
N ASP A 26 -0.46 -10.54 24.96
CA ASP A 26 -0.81 -11.64 24.06
C ASP A 26 -1.67 -11.14 22.89
N GLY A 27 -1.18 -10.18 22.12
CA GLY A 27 -1.86 -9.65 20.93
C GLY A 27 -0.86 -9.36 19.81
N PRO A 28 -1.33 -9.31 18.56
CA PRO A 28 -0.45 -8.90 17.47
C PRO A 28 0.12 -7.52 17.75
N LEU A 29 1.35 -7.28 17.32
CA LEU A 29 2.00 -5.97 17.36
C LEU A 29 1.01 -4.94 16.82
N ARG A 30 0.62 -3.97 17.63
CA ARG A 30 -0.40 -2.98 17.29
C ARG A 30 0.17 -1.59 17.48
N ILE A 31 0.03 -0.77 16.45
CA ILE A 31 0.37 0.65 16.55
C ILE A 31 -0.72 1.33 17.37
N GLU A 32 -0.37 1.82 18.56
CA GLU A 32 -1.29 2.62 19.39
C GLU A 32 -1.03 4.11 19.15
N ILE A 33 -2.12 4.84 18.88
CA ILE A 33 -2.09 6.30 18.76
C ILE A 33 -2.48 6.86 20.13
N THR A 34 -1.50 7.30 20.90
CA THR A 34 -1.71 7.98 22.19
C THR A 34 -1.47 9.49 22.00
N ASP A 35 -2.40 10.32 22.48
CA ASP A 35 -2.28 11.80 22.52
C ASP A 35 -2.03 12.49 21.16
N GLY A 36 -2.45 11.88 20.04
CA GLY A 36 -2.33 12.47 18.70
C GLY A 36 -0.91 12.51 18.12
N VAL A 37 0.08 11.96 18.81
CA VAL A 37 1.45 11.77 18.30
C VAL A 37 1.65 10.28 18.04
N VAL A 38 1.85 9.92 16.79
CA VAL A 38 2.23 8.56 16.40
C VAL A 38 3.76 8.48 16.45
N GLU A 39 4.31 7.72 17.40
CA GLU A 39 5.72 7.37 17.34
C GLU A 39 5.88 6.23 16.31
N PRO A 40 6.63 6.43 15.21
CA PRO A 40 6.76 5.40 14.20
C PRO A 40 7.45 4.13 14.76
N MET A 41 6.81 2.97 14.55
CA MET A 41 7.32 1.67 14.96
C MET A 41 8.68 1.38 14.32
N PRO A 42 9.76 1.15 15.08
CA PRO A 42 11.06 0.83 14.53
C PRO A 42 11.07 -0.61 14.01
N PHE A 43 11.47 -0.77 12.74
CA PHE A 43 11.63 -2.07 12.12
C PHE A 43 13.01 -2.22 11.47
N ALA A 44 13.45 -3.45 11.28
CA ALA A 44 14.67 -3.79 10.58
C ALA A 44 14.39 -4.73 9.41
N ILE A 45 15.13 -4.55 8.30
CA ILE A 45 15.18 -5.50 7.20
C ILE A 45 16.58 -6.10 7.17
N ALA A 46 16.72 -7.37 7.57
CA ALA A 46 17.97 -8.08 7.42
C ALA A 46 18.31 -8.26 5.94
N ARG A 47 19.60 -8.29 5.59
CA ARG A 47 20.02 -8.49 4.22
C ARG A 47 19.39 -9.76 3.64
N PHE A 48 18.72 -9.64 2.49
CA PHE A 48 18.12 -10.78 1.80
C PHE A 48 19.20 -11.63 1.16
N HIS A 49 19.01 -12.94 1.21
CA HIS A 49 19.96 -13.94 0.68
C HIS A 49 19.71 -14.22 -0.80
N ASP A 50 20.78 -14.13 -1.60
CA ASP A 50 20.72 -14.52 -3.00
C ASP A 50 20.85 -16.04 -3.12
N GLU A 51 19.75 -16.70 -3.52
CA GLU A 51 19.70 -18.15 -3.75
C GLU A 51 19.90 -18.51 -5.23
N GLY A 52 20.19 -17.52 -6.09
CA GLY A 52 20.46 -17.73 -7.50
C GLY A 52 20.25 -16.50 -8.37
N GLY A 53 21.27 -15.64 -8.48
CA GLY A 53 21.35 -14.54 -9.45
C GLY A 53 20.38 -13.39 -9.25
N ALA A 54 19.85 -13.20 -8.04
CA ALA A 54 18.89 -12.14 -7.72
C ALA A 54 19.49 -10.97 -6.93
N GLY A 55 20.81 -10.95 -6.66
CA GLY A 55 21.41 -10.01 -5.72
C GLY A 55 21.04 -8.55 -5.94
N ASP A 56 21.11 -8.06 -7.19
CA ASP A 56 20.75 -6.68 -7.52
C ASP A 56 19.26 -6.40 -7.33
N TYR A 57 18.38 -7.36 -7.67
CA TYR A 57 16.95 -7.25 -7.45
C TYR A 57 16.61 -7.24 -5.96
N LEU A 58 17.29 -8.08 -5.15
CA LEU A 58 17.04 -8.16 -3.72
C LEU A 58 17.38 -6.86 -3.00
N ASN A 59 18.47 -6.20 -3.37
CA ASN A 59 18.80 -4.87 -2.83
C ASN A 59 17.70 -3.84 -3.15
N GLN A 60 17.21 -3.85 -4.39
CA GLN A 60 16.14 -2.96 -4.83
C GLN A 60 14.80 -3.29 -4.14
N VAL A 61 14.48 -4.59 -3.99
CA VAL A 61 13.27 -5.07 -3.27
C VAL A 61 13.28 -4.61 -1.82
N GLN A 62 14.41 -4.79 -1.11
CA GLN A 62 14.54 -4.33 0.28
C GLN A 62 14.34 -2.82 0.40
N SER A 63 15.00 -2.04 -0.47
CA SER A 63 14.87 -0.58 -0.46
C SER A 63 13.44 -0.13 -0.74
N LEU A 64 12.72 -0.83 -1.62
CA LEU A 64 11.34 -0.51 -1.93
C LEU A 64 10.39 -0.86 -0.78
N ILE A 65 10.55 -2.04 -0.15
CA ILE A 65 9.78 -2.41 1.04
C ILE A 65 9.99 -1.37 2.16
N ALA A 66 11.24 -0.94 2.38
CA ALA A 66 11.55 0.08 3.38
C ALA A 66 10.87 1.41 3.04
N ALA A 67 10.91 1.84 1.76
CA ALA A 67 10.29 3.07 1.30
C ALA A 67 8.76 3.04 1.44
N ASP A 68 8.13 1.94 1.05
CA ASP A 68 6.68 1.75 1.19
C ASP A 68 6.25 1.88 2.66
N LEU A 69 6.90 1.15 3.55
CA LEU A 69 6.56 1.15 4.97
C LEU A 69 6.81 2.53 5.62
N THR A 70 7.99 3.12 5.39
CA THR A 70 8.33 4.43 5.97
C THR A 70 7.46 5.55 5.40
N GLY A 71 7.07 5.46 4.13
CA GLY A 71 6.17 6.41 3.46
C GLY A 71 4.80 6.54 4.11
N THR A 72 4.37 5.54 4.89
CA THR A 72 3.12 5.62 5.67
C THR A 72 3.18 6.56 6.87
N GLY A 73 4.39 6.88 7.36
CA GLY A 73 4.59 7.60 8.61
C GLY A 73 4.38 6.74 9.87
N LEU A 74 3.96 5.49 9.73
CA LEU A 74 3.72 4.57 10.84
C LEU A 74 4.96 3.77 11.24
N PHE A 75 5.96 3.71 10.36
CA PHE A 75 7.15 2.89 10.53
C PHE A 75 8.43 3.70 10.35
N ARG A 76 9.47 3.30 11.06
CA ARG A 76 10.81 3.87 10.97
C ARG A 76 11.83 2.75 10.77
N GLU A 77 12.51 2.75 9.64
CA GLU A 77 13.57 1.80 9.36
C GLU A 77 14.79 2.04 10.26
N ILE A 78 15.33 0.96 10.82
CA ILE A 78 16.64 0.93 11.46
C ILE A 78 17.68 0.65 10.37
N PRO A 79 18.61 1.57 10.11
CA PRO A 79 19.54 1.43 8.99
C PRO A 79 20.43 0.18 9.15
N ALA A 80 20.76 -0.46 8.04
CA ALA A 80 21.58 -1.68 8.02
C ALA A 80 22.97 -1.52 8.71
N SER A 81 23.49 -0.30 8.77
CA SER A 81 24.72 0.02 9.49
C SER A 81 24.63 -0.16 11.01
N ALA A 82 23.41 -0.11 11.57
CA ALA A 82 23.15 -0.33 12.99
C ALA A 82 22.86 -1.79 13.34
N HIS A 83 22.74 -2.67 12.36
CA HIS A 83 22.43 -4.08 12.61
C HIS A 83 23.61 -4.81 13.25
N ILE A 84 23.39 -5.44 14.39
CA ILE A 84 24.35 -6.28 15.10
C ILE A 84 24.39 -7.68 14.47
N ALA A 85 23.19 -8.30 14.32
CA ALA A 85 23.06 -9.62 13.71
C ALA A 85 23.07 -9.55 12.19
N ARG A 86 23.68 -10.56 11.59
CA ARG A 86 23.69 -10.80 10.12
C ARG A 86 23.37 -12.26 9.90
N PRO A 87 22.09 -12.62 9.71
CA PRO A 87 21.72 -14.01 9.43
C PRO A 87 22.53 -14.57 8.25
N GLU A 88 23.03 -15.80 8.37
CA GLU A 88 23.85 -16.43 7.34
C GLU A 88 23.02 -17.02 6.18
N SER A 89 21.75 -17.32 6.43
CA SER A 89 20.81 -17.86 5.45
C SER A 89 19.38 -17.47 5.80
N PHE A 90 18.45 -17.69 4.87
CA PHE A 90 17.02 -17.46 5.10
C PHE A 90 16.45 -18.33 6.23
N ASP A 91 16.97 -19.55 6.40
CA ASP A 91 16.50 -20.51 7.39
C ASP A 91 17.29 -20.47 8.71
N ALA A 92 18.29 -19.57 8.81
CA ALA A 92 19.05 -19.39 10.04
C ALA A 92 18.12 -18.95 11.19
N PRO A 93 18.35 -19.43 12.43
CA PRO A 93 17.61 -19.00 13.59
C PRO A 93 17.81 -17.49 13.83
N VAL A 94 16.75 -16.82 14.29
CA VAL A 94 16.80 -15.40 14.60
C VAL A 94 17.40 -15.18 15.97
N SER A 95 18.49 -14.39 16.07
CA SER A 95 19.05 -13.92 17.32
C SER A 95 18.26 -12.70 17.82
N TYR A 96 17.13 -12.92 18.47
CA TYR A 96 16.22 -11.85 18.88
C TYR A 96 16.88 -10.80 19.80
N ASP A 97 17.83 -11.21 20.64
CA ASP A 97 18.49 -10.29 21.58
C ASP A 97 19.33 -9.23 20.87
N ASP A 98 19.95 -9.57 19.74
CA ASP A 98 20.70 -8.60 18.93
C ASP A 98 19.77 -7.56 18.29
N TRP A 99 18.57 -7.95 17.91
CA TRP A 99 17.56 -7.05 17.34
C TRP A 99 16.87 -6.21 18.41
N LYS A 100 16.65 -6.77 19.61
CA LYS A 100 16.18 -6.01 20.79
C LYS A 100 17.18 -4.93 21.19
N ALA A 101 18.48 -5.24 21.16
CA ALA A 101 19.54 -4.31 21.53
C ALA A 101 19.56 -3.02 20.69
N ILE A 102 19.09 -3.09 19.43
CA ILE A 102 18.92 -1.92 18.54
C ILE A 102 17.48 -1.38 18.54
N ASN A 103 16.63 -1.85 19.46
CA ASN A 103 15.22 -1.47 19.59
C ASN A 103 14.37 -1.75 18.35
N ALA A 104 14.67 -2.80 17.58
CA ALA A 104 13.80 -3.25 16.51
C ALA A 104 12.56 -3.93 17.12
N GLN A 105 11.37 -3.48 16.74
CA GLN A 105 10.11 -4.14 17.15
C GLN A 105 9.71 -5.22 16.15
N ALA A 106 9.86 -4.95 14.87
CA ALA A 106 9.63 -5.90 13.80
C ALA A 106 10.93 -6.19 13.04
N LEU A 107 11.11 -7.45 12.62
CA LEU A 107 12.21 -7.87 11.78
C LEU A 107 11.67 -8.55 10.52
N ILE A 108 12.16 -8.12 9.37
CA ILE A 108 11.91 -8.74 8.08
C ILE A 108 13.19 -9.46 7.65
N THR A 109 13.10 -10.77 7.40
CA THR A 109 14.16 -11.55 6.74
C THR A 109 13.67 -12.02 5.38
N GLY A 110 14.57 -12.23 4.44
CA GLY A 110 14.17 -12.68 3.11
C GLY A 110 15.29 -13.34 2.32
N ALA A 111 14.88 -13.92 1.22
CA ALA A 111 15.77 -14.45 0.19
C ALA A 111 15.08 -14.41 -1.17
N GLY A 112 15.83 -14.66 -2.22
CA GLY A 112 15.23 -14.79 -3.53
C GLY A 112 16.21 -15.32 -4.58
N ARG A 113 15.65 -15.59 -5.75
CA ARG A 113 16.38 -16.09 -6.91
C ARG A 113 15.77 -15.55 -8.20
N VAL A 114 16.50 -15.63 -9.27
CA VAL A 114 15.97 -15.46 -10.63
C VAL A 114 15.78 -16.82 -11.26
N GLU A 115 14.55 -17.12 -11.67
CA GLU A 115 14.22 -18.39 -12.29
C GLU A 115 13.20 -18.17 -13.42
N GLY A 116 13.51 -18.70 -14.62
CA GLY A 116 12.61 -18.61 -15.77
C GLY A 116 12.21 -17.18 -16.18
N GLY A 117 13.11 -16.21 -16.03
CA GLY A 117 12.84 -14.79 -16.32
C GLY A 117 11.99 -14.07 -15.26
N LYS A 118 11.79 -14.70 -14.10
CA LYS A 118 11.09 -14.13 -12.94
C LYS A 118 12.06 -13.93 -11.80
N VAL A 119 11.80 -12.88 -11.01
CA VAL A 119 12.36 -12.69 -9.67
C VAL A 119 11.38 -13.33 -8.69
N VAL A 120 11.86 -14.29 -7.93
CA VAL A 120 11.15 -14.94 -6.84
C VAL A 120 11.68 -14.37 -5.54
N VAL A 121 10.80 -13.81 -4.70
CA VAL A 121 11.14 -13.22 -3.40
C VAL A 121 10.35 -13.94 -2.33
N LYS A 122 11.04 -14.47 -1.33
CA LYS A 122 10.43 -15.01 -0.11
C LYS A 122 10.85 -14.19 1.10
N PHE A 123 9.96 -14.07 2.08
CA PHE A 123 10.23 -13.34 3.30
C PHE A 123 9.51 -13.94 4.51
N ARG A 124 10.01 -13.61 5.69
CA ARG A 124 9.38 -13.85 7.00
C ARG A 124 9.36 -12.55 7.78
N LEU A 125 8.32 -12.41 8.60
CA LEU A 125 8.16 -11.31 9.53
C LEU A 125 8.19 -11.84 10.96
N PHE A 126 8.88 -11.15 11.85
CA PHE A 126 9.02 -11.54 13.26
C PHE A 126 8.66 -10.39 14.19
N ASP A 127 7.98 -10.71 15.28
CA ASP A 127 7.90 -9.88 16.47
C ASP A 127 9.17 -10.11 17.30
N VAL A 128 10.00 -9.07 17.35
CA VAL A 128 11.30 -9.18 18.01
C VAL A 128 11.17 -9.29 19.54
N PHE A 129 10.23 -8.55 20.12
CA PHE A 129 10.05 -8.55 21.58
C PHE A 129 9.33 -9.80 22.07
N ALA A 130 8.34 -10.27 21.33
CA ALA A 130 7.68 -11.56 21.62
C ALA A 130 8.58 -12.76 21.28
N GLY A 131 9.62 -12.58 20.48
CA GLY A 131 10.58 -13.64 20.11
C GLY A 131 9.94 -14.73 19.22
N GLN A 132 9.02 -14.36 18.32
CA GLN A 132 8.29 -15.32 17.50
C GLN A 132 7.98 -14.77 16.10
N PRO A 133 7.73 -15.65 15.11
CA PRO A 133 7.28 -15.22 13.79
C PRO A 133 5.86 -14.64 13.85
N LEU A 134 5.60 -13.62 13.02
CA LEU A 134 4.28 -13.05 12.77
C LEU A 134 3.67 -13.71 11.52
N GLY A 135 3.03 -14.85 11.73
CA GLY A 135 2.44 -15.67 10.68
C GLY A 135 3.47 -16.45 9.85
N ASP A 136 2.98 -17.16 8.84
CA ASP A 136 3.82 -17.97 7.96
C ASP A 136 4.68 -17.14 7.03
N GLY A 137 5.80 -17.72 6.58
CA GLY A 137 6.60 -17.15 5.50
C GLY A 137 5.79 -17.09 4.20
N MET A 138 6.09 -16.09 3.37
CA MET A 138 5.40 -15.88 2.10
C MET A 138 6.41 -15.78 0.95
N GLN A 139 5.94 -16.11 -0.25
CA GLN A 139 6.70 -16.00 -1.48
C GLN A 139 5.87 -15.31 -2.55
N PHE A 140 6.50 -14.39 -3.27
CA PHE A 140 5.94 -13.72 -4.44
C PHE A 140 6.88 -13.87 -5.62
N ASP A 141 6.32 -13.91 -6.82
CA ASP A 141 7.08 -13.88 -8.06
C ASP A 141 6.55 -12.77 -8.99
N ALA A 142 7.43 -12.21 -9.75
CA ALA A 142 7.13 -11.27 -10.82
C ALA A 142 8.15 -11.44 -11.95
N SER A 143 7.80 -11.05 -13.18
CA SER A 143 8.80 -10.96 -14.24
C SER A 143 9.92 -9.99 -13.84
N THR A 144 11.14 -10.21 -14.34
CA THR A 144 12.28 -9.34 -14.03
C THR A 144 12.01 -7.85 -14.34
N GLY A 145 11.22 -7.57 -15.38
CA GLY A 145 10.78 -6.20 -15.70
C GLY A 145 9.73 -5.61 -14.73
N ASN A 146 9.06 -6.47 -13.94
CA ASN A 146 8.01 -6.09 -12.99
C ASN A 146 8.34 -6.44 -11.53
N TRP A 147 9.62 -6.57 -11.19
CA TRP A 147 10.09 -6.95 -9.86
C TRP A 147 9.49 -6.10 -8.73
N ARG A 148 9.18 -4.83 -9.01
CA ARG A 148 8.56 -3.91 -8.07
C ARG A 148 7.25 -4.44 -7.50
N ARG A 149 6.44 -5.14 -8.31
CA ARG A 149 5.19 -5.76 -7.84
C ARG A 149 5.41 -6.81 -6.76
N ALA A 150 6.51 -7.60 -6.85
CA ALA A 150 6.85 -8.55 -5.79
C ALA A 150 7.22 -7.81 -4.49
N ALA A 151 7.94 -6.69 -4.59
CA ALA A 151 8.31 -5.87 -3.44
C ALA A 151 7.08 -5.21 -2.79
N HIS A 152 6.21 -4.54 -3.57
CA HIS A 152 4.97 -3.94 -3.08
C HIS A 152 4.05 -4.96 -2.40
N LYS A 153 3.89 -6.16 -2.98
CA LYS A 153 3.13 -7.24 -2.34
C LYS A 153 3.74 -7.71 -1.02
N ALA A 154 5.07 -7.77 -0.93
CA ALA A 154 5.72 -8.09 0.33
C ALA A 154 5.49 -6.98 1.36
N ALA A 155 5.62 -5.72 0.98
CA ALA A 155 5.31 -4.57 1.84
C ALA A 155 3.84 -4.57 2.29
N ASP A 156 2.89 -4.86 1.39
CA ASP A 156 1.47 -5.00 1.70
C ASP A 156 1.21 -6.05 2.79
N GLN A 157 1.88 -7.20 2.71
CA GLN A 157 1.71 -8.26 3.70
C GLN A 157 2.32 -7.89 5.05
N VAL A 158 3.48 -7.23 5.05
CA VAL A 158 4.09 -6.71 6.29
C VAL A 158 3.17 -5.66 6.91
N TYR A 159 2.71 -4.72 6.11
CA TYR A 159 1.79 -3.65 6.55
C TYR A 159 0.51 -4.23 7.16
N ALA A 160 -0.15 -5.13 6.45
CA ALA A 160 -1.40 -5.75 6.90
C ALA A 160 -1.23 -6.53 8.21
N ARG A 161 -0.11 -7.26 8.38
CA ARG A 161 0.16 -8.02 9.61
C ARG A 161 0.47 -7.13 10.81
N LEU A 162 1.09 -5.96 10.58
CA LEU A 162 1.46 -5.03 11.66
C LEU A 162 0.34 -4.06 12.03
N THR A 163 -0.53 -3.69 11.09
CA THR A 163 -1.58 -2.69 11.31
C THR A 163 -2.99 -3.27 11.37
N GLY A 164 -3.23 -4.43 10.76
CA GLY A 164 -4.56 -4.99 10.53
C GLY A 164 -5.32 -4.34 9.37
N GLU A 165 -4.71 -3.37 8.68
CA GLU A 165 -5.33 -2.66 7.55
C GLU A 165 -5.16 -3.43 6.23
N GLY A 166 -5.97 -3.08 5.23
CA GLY A 166 -5.90 -3.71 3.91
C GLY A 166 -4.65 -3.30 3.10
N PRO A 167 -4.23 -4.13 2.14
CA PRO A 167 -3.10 -3.85 1.26
C PRO A 167 -3.41 -2.71 0.27
N TYR A 168 -2.41 -1.88 -0.09
CA TYR A 168 -2.57 -0.82 -1.10
C TYR A 168 -1.29 -0.44 -1.87
N PHE A 169 -0.11 -0.95 -1.50
CA PHE A 169 1.14 -0.60 -2.19
C PHE A 169 1.21 -1.20 -3.60
N ASP A 170 0.72 -2.45 -3.82
CA ASP A 170 0.62 -3.03 -5.16
C ASP A 170 -0.61 -2.48 -5.92
N SER A 171 -0.79 -1.16 -5.90
CA SER A 171 -1.86 -0.46 -6.58
C SER A 171 -1.32 0.48 -7.67
N ARG A 172 -2.22 0.94 -8.55
CA ARG A 172 -1.89 1.89 -9.61
C ARG A 172 -2.76 3.13 -9.50
N VAL A 173 -2.17 4.26 -9.82
CA VAL A 173 -2.85 5.56 -9.86
C VAL A 173 -3.13 5.93 -11.31
N ALA A 174 -4.39 6.23 -11.64
CA ALA A 174 -4.75 6.87 -12.90
C ALA A 174 -4.81 8.39 -12.70
N PHE A 175 -4.14 9.14 -13.55
CA PHE A 175 -4.04 10.58 -13.44
C PHE A 175 -4.20 11.30 -14.78
N VAL A 176 -4.44 12.59 -14.73
CA VAL A 176 -4.38 13.47 -15.89
C VAL A 176 -3.11 14.29 -15.81
N GLN A 177 -2.24 14.15 -16.80
CA GLN A 177 -1.14 15.08 -17.00
C GLN A 177 -1.65 16.31 -17.74
N GLU A 178 -1.34 17.49 -17.21
CA GLU A 178 -1.57 18.78 -17.87
C GLU A 178 -0.25 19.40 -18.29
N ARG A 179 -0.20 19.99 -19.45
CA ARG A 179 0.93 20.76 -19.96
C ARG A 179 0.49 21.96 -20.81
N GLY A 180 1.40 22.85 -21.13
CA GLY A 180 1.12 24.05 -21.92
C GLY A 180 0.63 25.24 -21.10
N PRO A 181 0.47 26.41 -21.71
CA PRO A 181 0.02 27.63 -21.06
C PRO A 181 -1.44 27.51 -20.59
N LYS A 182 -1.87 28.40 -19.69
CA LYS A 182 -3.17 28.35 -19.03
C LYS A 182 -4.36 28.39 -19.98
N ASP A 183 -4.22 29.09 -21.07
CA ASP A 183 -5.23 29.30 -22.14
C ASP A 183 -5.20 28.21 -23.23
N ASN A 184 -4.16 27.35 -23.22
CA ASN A 184 -4.04 26.23 -24.16
C ASN A 184 -3.47 24.99 -23.47
N ARG A 185 -4.25 24.43 -22.53
CA ARG A 185 -3.89 23.22 -21.76
C ARG A 185 -4.08 21.98 -22.60
N LEU A 186 -2.99 21.24 -22.76
CA LEU A 186 -3.00 19.90 -23.30
C LEU A 186 -3.12 18.89 -22.16
N LYS A 187 -3.99 17.89 -22.30
CA LYS A 187 -4.26 16.89 -21.25
C LYS A 187 -4.21 15.49 -21.83
N ARG A 188 -3.60 14.58 -21.06
CA ARG A 188 -3.58 13.16 -21.40
C ARG A 188 -3.73 12.31 -20.14
N ILE A 189 -4.28 11.10 -20.30
CA ILE A 189 -4.41 10.12 -19.22
C ILE A 189 -3.12 9.33 -19.13
N GLY A 190 -2.61 9.21 -17.91
CA GLY A 190 -1.51 8.33 -17.55
C GLY A 190 -1.88 7.40 -16.41
N ILE A 191 -1.08 6.35 -16.28
CA ILE A 191 -1.06 5.47 -15.11
C ILE A 191 0.35 5.39 -14.56
N MET A 192 0.48 5.13 -13.27
CA MET A 192 1.75 4.91 -12.60
C MET A 192 1.54 3.95 -11.43
N ASP A 193 2.62 3.38 -10.90
CA ASP A 193 2.57 2.67 -9.64
C ASP A 193 2.24 3.64 -8.49
N TYR A 194 1.83 3.11 -7.35
CA TYR A 194 1.47 3.87 -6.16
C TYR A 194 2.54 4.93 -5.78
N ASP A 195 3.80 4.58 -5.90
CA ASP A 195 4.95 5.41 -5.54
C ASP A 195 5.44 6.37 -6.65
N GLY A 196 4.69 6.46 -7.74
CA GLY A 196 5.00 7.32 -8.88
C GLY A 196 5.92 6.71 -9.93
N ALA A 197 6.37 5.48 -9.76
CA ALA A 197 7.19 4.78 -10.75
C ALA A 197 6.34 4.27 -11.95
N ASN A 198 7.02 3.80 -13.00
CA ASN A 198 6.42 3.14 -14.17
C ASN A 198 5.32 3.96 -14.85
N VAL A 199 5.53 5.28 -14.97
CA VAL A 199 4.59 6.17 -15.66
C VAL A 199 4.39 5.72 -17.11
N LYS A 200 3.14 5.44 -17.48
CA LYS A 200 2.73 5.12 -18.84
C LYS A 200 1.56 6.00 -19.25
N TYR A 201 1.66 6.65 -20.41
CA TYR A 201 0.54 7.42 -20.97
C TYR A 201 -0.33 6.52 -21.83
N LEU A 202 -1.63 6.63 -21.65
CA LEU A 202 -2.65 5.79 -22.30
C LEU A 202 -3.39 6.51 -23.42
N THR A 203 -3.40 7.86 -23.38
CA THR A 203 -3.93 8.70 -24.45
C THR A 203 -2.87 9.69 -24.89
N ASP A 204 -3.01 10.21 -26.09
CA ASP A 204 -2.33 11.41 -26.53
C ASP A 204 -2.98 12.67 -25.91
N ASP A 205 -2.55 13.84 -26.33
CA ASP A 205 -3.06 15.13 -25.89
C ASP A 205 -3.87 15.86 -26.99
N SER A 206 -4.41 15.10 -27.95
CA SER A 206 -5.25 15.62 -29.03
C SER A 206 -6.62 16.11 -28.55
N ALA A 207 -7.07 15.67 -27.38
CA ALA A 207 -8.34 16.03 -26.79
C ALA A 207 -8.24 16.35 -25.30
N LEU A 208 -9.11 17.25 -24.82
CA LEU A 208 -9.29 17.46 -23.39
C LEU A 208 -9.90 16.21 -22.76
N VAL A 209 -9.20 15.60 -21.80
CA VAL A 209 -9.63 14.41 -21.04
C VAL A 209 -9.65 14.70 -19.54
N LEU A 210 -10.63 14.15 -18.83
CA LEU A 210 -10.87 14.44 -17.43
C LEU A 210 -11.30 13.20 -16.63
N LYS A 211 -10.97 13.21 -15.34
CA LYS A 211 -11.50 12.32 -14.29
C LYS A 211 -11.36 10.81 -14.60
N PRO A 212 -10.15 10.32 -14.89
CA PRO A 212 -9.95 8.89 -15.10
C PRO A 212 -10.28 8.08 -13.85
N ARG A 213 -10.88 6.89 -14.02
CA ARG A 213 -11.20 5.94 -12.94
C ARG A 213 -11.00 4.52 -13.43
N PHE A 214 -10.23 3.74 -12.68
CA PHE A 214 -10.07 2.31 -12.95
C PHE A 214 -11.37 1.54 -12.76
N SER A 215 -11.52 0.47 -13.54
CA SER A 215 -12.40 -0.65 -13.20
C SER A 215 -11.85 -1.37 -11.96
N PRO A 216 -12.68 -2.09 -11.18
CA PRO A 216 -12.22 -2.82 -9.99
C PRO A 216 -11.11 -3.83 -10.28
N ASP A 217 -11.10 -4.45 -11.46
CA ASP A 217 -10.06 -5.39 -11.91
C ASP A 217 -8.82 -4.68 -12.50
N GLY A 218 -8.85 -3.35 -12.63
CA GLY A 218 -7.76 -2.55 -13.17
C GLY A 218 -7.52 -2.72 -14.67
N SER A 219 -8.38 -3.40 -15.42
CA SER A 219 -8.23 -3.64 -16.86
C SER A 219 -8.71 -2.49 -17.72
N LYS A 220 -9.62 -1.65 -17.20
CA LYS A 220 -10.25 -0.54 -17.93
C LYS A 220 -10.16 0.76 -17.16
N ILE A 221 -10.27 1.87 -17.89
CA ILE A 221 -10.39 3.22 -17.33
C ILE A 221 -11.60 3.90 -17.93
N LEU A 222 -12.50 4.38 -17.06
CA LEU A 222 -13.55 5.32 -17.44
C LEU A 222 -13.03 6.74 -17.35
N TYR A 223 -13.41 7.59 -18.30
CA TYR A 223 -13.04 9.01 -18.32
C TYR A 223 -14.04 9.84 -19.13
N THR A 224 -13.92 11.15 -19.05
CA THR A 224 -14.67 12.08 -19.90
C THR A 224 -13.74 12.67 -20.95
N SER A 225 -14.11 12.61 -22.23
CA SER A 225 -13.39 13.19 -23.36
C SER A 225 -14.18 14.31 -23.99
N TYR A 226 -13.50 15.32 -24.49
CA TYR A 226 -14.07 16.43 -25.28
C TYR A 226 -13.61 16.41 -26.75
N ALA A 227 -13.19 15.24 -27.25
CA ALA A 227 -12.69 15.09 -28.63
C ALA A 227 -13.69 15.56 -29.70
N THR A 228 -14.99 15.51 -29.43
CA THR A 228 -16.05 15.93 -30.32
C THR A 228 -16.54 17.37 -30.09
N GLY A 229 -15.86 18.11 -29.20
CA GLY A 229 -16.30 19.44 -28.75
C GLY A 229 -17.29 19.41 -27.58
N PHE A 230 -17.88 18.25 -27.26
CA PHE A 230 -18.80 18.04 -26.16
C PHE A 230 -18.33 16.91 -25.27
N PRO A 231 -18.71 16.91 -23.96
CA PRO A 231 -18.30 15.86 -23.05
C PRO A 231 -18.92 14.51 -23.43
N GLN A 232 -18.07 13.51 -23.55
CA GLN A 232 -18.45 12.12 -23.77
C GLN A 232 -17.83 11.21 -22.72
N ALA A 233 -18.65 10.37 -22.09
CA ALA A 233 -18.19 9.31 -21.21
C ALA A 233 -17.57 8.19 -22.06
N MET A 234 -16.32 7.86 -21.76
CA MET A 234 -15.51 6.91 -22.52
C MET A 234 -15.06 5.76 -21.62
N VAL A 235 -14.83 4.60 -22.22
CA VAL A 235 -14.08 3.49 -21.63
C VAL A 235 -12.85 3.20 -22.48
N LEU A 236 -11.68 3.07 -21.82
CA LEU A 236 -10.39 2.73 -22.39
C LEU A 236 -9.94 1.39 -21.83
N ASP A 237 -9.46 0.49 -22.68
CA ASP A 237 -8.79 -0.74 -22.26
C ASP A 237 -7.30 -0.47 -22.05
N VAL A 238 -6.79 -0.78 -20.86
CA VAL A 238 -5.41 -0.46 -20.43
C VAL A 238 -4.35 -1.25 -21.21
N ASN A 239 -4.70 -2.44 -21.70
CA ASN A 239 -3.77 -3.33 -22.39
C ASN A 239 -3.69 -3.03 -23.87
N THR A 240 -4.84 -2.85 -24.51
CA THR A 240 -4.93 -2.63 -25.97
C THR A 240 -4.89 -1.16 -26.35
N LEU A 241 -5.08 -0.24 -25.39
CA LEU A 241 -5.21 1.21 -25.56
C LEU A 241 -6.41 1.61 -26.45
N SER A 242 -7.30 0.69 -26.73
CA SER A 242 -8.53 0.98 -27.47
C SER A 242 -9.53 1.72 -26.58
N SER A 243 -10.19 2.72 -27.13
CA SER A 243 -11.22 3.47 -26.42
C SER A 243 -12.52 3.53 -27.22
N ARG A 244 -13.65 3.55 -26.50
CA ARG A 244 -14.98 3.74 -27.09
C ARG A 244 -15.86 4.60 -26.19
N ALA A 245 -16.80 5.30 -26.80
CA ALA A 245 -17.85 6.01 -26.05
C ALA A 245 -18.82 5.02 -25.39
N LEU A 246 -19.35 5.37 -24.23
CA LEU A 246 -20.40 4.59 -23.55
C LEU A 246 -21.76 4.76 -24.22
N SER A 247 -22.05 5.95 -24.75
CA SER A 247 -23.27 6.25 -25.52
C SER A 247 -22.92 6.69 -26.92
N ALA A 248 -23.80 6.43 -27.89
CA ALA A 248 -23.63 6.96 -29.24
C ALA A 248 -23.54 8.48 -29.18
N ALA A 249 -22.60 9.05 -29.95
CA ALA A 249 -22.53 10.49 -30.15
C ALA A 249 -23.71 10.91 -30.99
N GLN A 250 -24.70 11.55 -30.40
CA GLN A 250 -25.82 12.17 -31.11
C GLN A 250 -25.72 13.69 -30.90
N GLN A 251 -26.06 14.44 -31.92
CA GLN A 251 -26.10 15.89 -31.80
C GLN A 251 -27.08 16.29 -30.68
N GLY A 252 -26.64 17.16 -29.77
CA GLY A 252 -27.44 17.57 -28.63
C GLY A 252 -27.45 16.60 -27.47
N THR A 253 -26.52 15.62 -27.44
CA THR A 253 -26.33 14.74 -26.25
C THR A 253 -24.95 14.90 -25.66
N MET A 254 -24.88 14.92 -24.33
CA MET A 254 -23.62 14.92 -23.59
C MET A 254 -23.64 13.80 -22.56
N SER A 255 -22.51 13.12 -22.38
CA SER A 255 -22.37 12.12 -21.31
C SER A 255 -21.10 12.35 -20.54
N PHE A 256 -21.16 12.21 -19.20
CA PHE A 256 -20.04 12.56 -18.32
C PHE A 256 -20.07 11.86 -16.98
N SER A 257 -18.96 11.98 -16.23
CA SER A 257 -18.78 11.45 -14.87
C SER A 257 -19.05 9.95 -14.70
N PRO A 258 -18.55 9.08 -15.58
CA PRO A 258 -18.80 7.64 -15.49
C PRO A 258 -18.11 7.03 -14.26
N ARG A 259 -18.75 6.00 -13.65
CA ARG A 259 -18.24 5.21 -12.53
C ARG A 259 -18.59 3.74 -12.70
N PHE A 260 -17.66 2.85 -12.37
CA PHE A 260 -17.98 1.43 -12.18
C PHE A 260 -18.66 1.20 -10.83
N SER A 261 -19.53 0.20 -10.78
CA SER A 261 -19.94 -0.42 -9.52
C SER A 261 -18.76 -1.17 -8.88
N PRO A 262 -18.79 -1.42 -7.55
CA PRO A 262 -17.71 -2.12 -6.87
C PRO A 262 -17.40 -3.53 -7.43
N ASP A 263 -18.40 -4.21 -7.96
CA ASP A 263 -18.27 -5.53 -8.61
C ASP A 263 -17.87 -5.45 -10.09
N GLY A 264 -17.75 -4.23 -10.65
CA GLY A 264 -17.41 -4.00 -12.06
C GLY A 264 -18.50 -4.33 -13.08
N ARG A 265 -19.66 -4.82 -12.64
CA ARG A 265 -20.74 -5.26 -13.51
C ARG A 265 -21.46 -4.10 -14.19
N TRP A 266 -21.60 -2.98 -13.48
CA TRP A 266 -22.35 -1.83 -13.94
C TRP A 266 -21.47 -0.60 -14.11
N ILE A 267 -21.87 0.25 -15.05
CA ILE A 267 -21.35 1.62 -15.19
C ILE A 267 -22.52 2.58 -15.00
N VAL A 268 -22.35 3.54 -14.09
CA VAL A 268 -23.31 4.65 -13.92
C VAL A 268 -22.70 5.92 -14.49
N TYR A 269 -23.48 6.71 -15.22
CA TYR A 269 -23.02 7.98 -15.79
C TYR A 269 -24.18 8.94 -16.00
N SER A 270 -23.88 10.23 -16.13
CA SER A 270 -24.85 11.24 -16.48
C SER A 270 -24.99 11.31 -18.00
N LEU A 271 -26.22 11.35 -18.49
CA LEU A 271 -26.54 11.53 -19.90
C LEU A 271 -27.53 12.69 -20.03
N GLU A 272 -27.13 13.71 -20.77
CA GLU A 272 -27.96 14.83 -21.13
C GLU A 272 -28.56 14.61 -22.54
N LYS A 273 -29.87 14.80 -22.63
CA LYS A 273 -30.65 14.78 -23.90
C LYS A 273 -31.63 15.92 -23.87
N ASN A 274 -31.62 16.76 -24.92
CA ASN A 274 -32.58 17.86 -25.09
C ASN A 274 -32.67 18.80 -23.88
N GLY A 275 -31.54 19.08 -23.23
CA GLY A 275 -31.46 19.98 -22.07
C GLY A 275 -31.80 19.33 -20.70
N ASN A 276 -32.18 18.04 -20.68
CA ASN A 276 -32.43 17.29 -19.44
C ASN A 276 -31.32 16.30 -19.20
N THR A 277 -30.82 16.26 -17.93
CA THR A 277 -29.76 15.32 -17.50
C THR A 277 -30.35 14.28 -16.57
N ASP A 278 -30.18 13.01 -16.95
CA ASP A 278 -30.60 11.85 -16.17
C ASP A 278 -29.41 10.96 -15.82
N ILE A 279 -29.56 10.12 -14.81
CA ILE A 279 -28.59 9.09 -14.45
C ILE A 279 -28.91 7.81 -15.21
N TYR A 280 -27.95 7.32 -15.95
CA TYR A 280 -28.06 6.06 -16.69
C TYR A 280 -27.20 4.98 -16.05
N GLN A 281 -27.72 3.77 -16.05
CA GLN A 281 -27.02 2.55 -15.70
C GLN A 281 -26.79 1.73 -16.98
N MET A 282 -25.54 1.28 -17.16
CA MET A 282 -25.14 0.42 -18.28
C MET A 282 -24.55 -0.88 -17.76
N ASP A 283 -24.94 -2.02 -18.31
CA ASP A 283 -24.22 -3.27 -18.12
C ASP A 283 -22.87 -3.19 -18.84
N ALA A 284 -21.76 -3.40 -18.09
CA ALA A 284 -20.41 -3.17 -18.59
C ALA A 284 -19.99 -4.17 -19.69
N ALA A 285 -20.60 -5.35 -19.70
CA ALA A 285 -20.31 -6.41 -20.66
C ALA A 285 -21.14 -6.28 -21.94
N SER A 286 -22.47 -6.17 -21.81
CA SER A 286 -23.38 -6.12 -22.95
C SER A 286 -23.58 -4.71 -23.53
N GLY A 287 -23.32 -3.65 -22.74
CA GLY A 287 -23.60 -2.28 -23.12
C GLY A 287 -25.09 -1.90 -23.06
N ALA A 288 -25.96 -2.78 -22.54
CA ALA A 288 -27.37 -2.49 -22.37
C ALA A 288 -27.58 -1.37 -21.34
N GLN A 289 -28.40 -0.37 -21.69
CA GLN A 289 -28.58 0.85 -20.89
C GLN A 289 -30.03 1.01 -20.44
N ARG A 290 -30.18 1.61 -19.27
CA ARG A 290 -31.48 2.06 -18.74
C ARG A 290 -31.30 3.34 -17.93
N PRO A 291 -32.29 4.24 -17.88
CA PRO A 291 -32.31 5.37 -16.94
C PRO A 291 -32.44 4.90 -15.50
#